data_92e225db6f633714d14724918dc1d428
#
_entry.id   92e225db6f633714d14724918dc1d428
#
_cell.length_a   1.000
_cell.length_b   1.000
_cell.length_c   1.000
_cell.angle_alpha   90.00
_cell.angle_beta   90.00
_cell.angle_gamma   90.00
#
_symmetry.space_group_name_H-M   'P 1'
#
loop_
_entity.id
_entity.type
_entity.pdbx_description
1 polymer ?
#
loop_
_entity_poly.entity_id
_entity_poly.type
_entity_poly.pdbx_seq_one_letter_code
_entity_poly.pdbx_strand_id
1 'polypeptide(L)'
;NNKKLKIILCGSSLSFMEQKVLSEKSPLFGRRDSQMKLEAFNYLDSAKFVPDYSNEDKAICYGITGGVAKYLSMIDPAKSMDENIIRLFFRTDGYLYDETRNLLTQEFADVSVVNNIVEQIASGGNTLNTIAGKIGEKEQTVLYSLDKLISVGLIEKKKCITDEKNKKKTQYV
;
A
#
# COMPACT_ATOMS: atom_id res chain seq x y z
N ASN A 1 -3.11 -39.47 -8.83
CA ASN A 1 -2.20 -38.55 -8.11
C ASN A 1 -0.95 -38.33 -8.94
N ASN A 2 -0.86 -37.20 -9.65
CA ASN A 2 0.33 -36.87 -10.42
C ASN A 2 1.37 -36.19 -9.47
N LYS A 3 2.25 -37.00 -8.89
CA LYS A 3 3.28 -36.54 -7.95
C LYS A 3 4.33 -35.57 -8.55
N LYS A 4 4.27 -35.35 -9.88
CA LYS A 4 5.20 -34.46 -10.59
C LYS A 4 4.63 -33.04 -10.81
N LEU A 5 3.34 -32.81 -10.51
CA LEU A 5 2.72 -31.51 -10.69
C LEU A 5 2.92 -30.63 -9.44
N LYS A 6 3.53 -29.47 -9.62
CA LYS A 6 3.61 -28.38 -8.65
C LYS A 6 2.81 -27.21 -9.16
N ILE A 7 1.93 -26.68 -8.33
CA ILE A 7 1.08 -25.52 -8.68
C ILE A 7 1.44 -24.38 -7.73
N ILE A 8 1.78 -23.23 -8.29
CA ILE A 8 2.01 -22.01 -7.55
C ILE A 8 0.90 -21.03 -7.94
N LEU A 9 0.14 -20.57 -6.95
CA LEU A 9 -0.86 -19.52 -7.11
C LEU A 9 -0.28 -18.24 -6.53
N CYS A 10 -0.27 -17.17 -7.31
CA CYS A 10 0.15 -15.85 -6.85
C CYS A 10 -0.87 -14.79 -7.27
N GLY A 11 -0.96 -13.73 -6.50
CA GLY A 11 -1.85 -12.61 -6.78
C GLY A 11 -1.41 -11.37 -6.01
N SER A 12 -1.65 -10.20 -6.59
CA SER A 12 -1.34 -8.88 -6.01
C SER A 12 -2.48 -8.33 -5.14
N SER A 13 -3.74 -8.71 -5.44
CA SER A 13 -4.87 -8.30 -4.61
C SER A 13 -4.90 -9.09 -3.31
N LEU A 14 -4.59 -8.41 -2.20
CA LEU A 14 -4.52 -9.02 -0.88
C LEU A 14 -5.91 -9.50 -0.43
N SER A 15 -6.95 -8.68 -0.63
CA SER A 15 -8.32 -9.02 -0.25
C SER A 15 -8.84 -10.24 -1.03
N PHE A 16 -8.53 -10.35 -2.33
CA PHE A 16 -8.89 -11.52 -3.12
C PHE A 16 -8.18 -12.77 -2.61
N MET A 17 -6.86 -12.70 -2.38
CA MET A 17 -6.09 -13.84 -1.89
C MET A 17 -6.59 -14.33 -0.53
N GLU A 18 -6.80 -13.43 0.42
CA GLU A 18 -7.24 -13.79 1.78
C GLU A 18 -8.69 -14.28 1.82
N GLN A 19 -9.61 -13.57 1.15
CA GLN A 19 -11.04 -13.84 1.26
C GLN A 19 -11.54 -14.93 0.31
N LYS A 20 -10.91 -15.10 -0.86
CA LYS A 20 -11.37 -16.04 -1.89
C LYS A 20 -10.48 -17.27 -2.00
N VAL A 21 -9.16 -17.09 -1.96
CA VAL A 21 -8.21 -18.19 -2.20
C VAL A 21 -7.86 -18.92 -0.89
N LEU A 22 -7.57 -18.16 0.18
CA LEU A 22 -7.04 -18.71 1.43
C LEU A 22 -8.11 -18.91 2.51
N SER A 23 -9.31 -18.38 2.32
CA SER A 23 -10.40 -18.47 3.32
C SER A 23 -10.88 -19.91 3.53
N GLU A 24 -11.51 -20.17 4.69
CA GLU A 24 -12.10 -21.47 5.04
C GLU A 24 -13.16 -21.95 4.05
N LYS A 25 -13.82 -21.02 3.35
CA LYS A 25 -14.83 -21.31 2.31
C LYS A 25 -14.23 -21.68 0.95
N SER A 26 -12.91 -21.54 0.80
CA SER A 26 -12.22 -21.85 -0.47
C SER A 26 -12.08 -23.36 -0.66
N PRO A 27 -12.27 -23.86 -1.89
CA PRO A 27 -11.93 -25.25 -2.23
C PRO A 27 -10.46 -25.61 -1.99
N LEU A 28 -9.58 -24.60 -1.87
CA LEU A 28 -8.15 -24.76 -1.63
C LEU A 28 -7.78 -24.74 -0.16
N PHE A 29 -8.75 -24.47 0.74
CA PHE A 29 -8.50 -24.48 2.18
C PHE A 29 -7.99 -25.85 2.66
N GLY A 30 -6.90 -25.84 3.43
CA GLY A 30 -6.28 -27.07 3.94
C GLY A 30 -5.58 -27.94 2.88
N ARG A 31 -5.49 -27.51 1.61
CA ARG A 31 -4.85 -28.27 0.51
C ARG A 31 -3.53 -27.68 0.06
N ARG A 32 -3.09 -26.58 0.66
CA ARG A 32 -1.81 -25.93 0.38
C ARG A 32 -0.71 -26.54 1.23
N ASP A 33 0.45 -26.76 0.64
CA ASP A 33 1.65 -27.24 1.33
C ASP A 33 2.42 -26.08 1.96
N SER A 34 2.37 -24.88 1.33
CA SER A 34 3.09 -23.68 1.79
C SER A 34 2.35 -22.41 1.39
N GLN A 35 2.63 -21.35 2.13
CA GLN A 35 2.14 -20.00 1.85
C GLN A 35 3.26 -19.00 2.16
N MET A 36 3.43 -18.02 1.30
CA MET A 36 4.38 -16.92 1.48
C MET A 36 3.68 -15.60 1.18
N LYS A 37 3.78 -14.64 2.07
CA LYS A 37 3.45 -13.23 1.83
C LYS A 37 4.76 -12.50 1.56
N LEU A 38 4.86 -11.89 0.38
CA LEU A 38 6.00 -11.05 0.04
C LEU A 38 5.74 -9.65 0.57
N GLU A 39 6.60 -9.19 1.44
CA GLU A 39 6.58 -7.84 1.97
C GLU A 39 7.46 -6.92 1.11
N ALA A 40 7.22 -5.61 1.21
CA ALA A 40 8.11 -4.62 0.62
C ALA A 40 9.52 -4.73 1.21
N PHE A 41 10.53 -4.34 0.44
CA PHE A 41 11.91 -4.29 0.95
C PHE A 41 12.05 -3.20 2.02
N ASN A 42 12.89 -3.46 3.00
CA ASN A 42 13.33 -2.43 3.94
C ASN A 42 14.28 -1.44 3.26
N TYR A 43 14.66 -0.37 3.96
CA TYR A 43 15.55 0.66 3.42
C TYR A 43 16.89 0.09 2.91
N LEU A 44 17.53 -0.79 3.69
CA LEU A 44 18.85 -1.34 3.35
C LEU A 44 18.82 -2.20 2.08
N ASP A 45 17.75 -2.96 1.91
CA ASP A 45 17.57 -3.78 0.71
C ASP A 45 17.16 -2.93 -0.49
N SER A 46 16.32 -1.91 -0.29
CA SER A 46 15.94 -0.95 -1.33
C SER A 46 17.14 -0.15 -1.86
N ALA A 47 18.06 0.25 -0.98
CA ALA A 47 19.28 0.98 -1.35
C ALA A 47 20.20 0.20 -2.30
N LYS A 48 20.10 -1.12 -2.33
CA LYS A 48 20.89 -1.97 -3.25
C LYS A 48 20.45 -1.84 -4.72
N PHE A 49 19.27 -1.32 -4.99
CA PHE A 49 18.80 -1.05 -6.36
C PHE A 49 19.47 0.17 -6.98
N VAL A 50 19.96 1.08 -6.14
CA VAL A 50 20.59 2.35 -6.52
C VAL A 50 21.91 2.55 -5.76
N PRO A 51 22.91 1.66 -5.93
CA PRO A 51 24.10 1.61 -5.08
C PRO A 51 24.93 2.91 -5.15
N ASP A 52 24.96 3.56 -6.30
CA ASP A 52 25.80 4.72 -6.56
C ASP A 52 25.14 6.05 -6.18
N TYR A 53 23.88 6.05 -5.76
CA TYR A 53 23.18 7.23 -5.28
C TYR A 53 23.70 7.67 -3.90
N SER A 54 23.58 8.96 -3.63
CA SER A 54 23.85 9.52 -2.30
C SER A 54 22.93 8.89 -1.24
N ASN A 55 23.29 8.97 0.03
CA ASN A 55 22.43 8.46 1.11
C ASN A 55 21.08 9.19 1.18
N GLU A 56 21.07 10.49 0.81
CA GLU A 56 19.85 11.28 0.70
C GLU A 56 18.94 10.77 -0.42
N ASP A 57 19.50 10.60 -1.63
CA ASP A 57 18.74 10.06 -2.77
C ASP A 57 18.24 8.63 -2.52
N LYS A 58 19.03 7.79 -1.83
CA LYS A 58 18.58 6.45 -1.39
C LYS A 58 17.38 6.54 -0.44
N ALA A 59 17.40 7.51 0.48
CA ALA A 59 16.28 7.72 1.40
C ALA A 59 15.03 8.23 0.66
N ILE A 60 15.21 9.17 -0.28
CA ILE A 60 14.13 9.67 -1.15
C ILE A 60 13.56 8.51 -1.98
N CYS A 61 14.43 7.73 -2.64
CA CYS A 61 14.04 6.57 -3.44
C CYS A 61 13.19 5.58 -2.63
N TYR A 62 13.62 5.25 -1.41
CA TYR A 62 12.85 4.41 -0.51
C TYR A 62 11.51 5.05 -0.13
N GLY A 63 11.50 6.34 0.21
CA GLY A 63 10.30 7.09 0.59
C GLY A 63 9.21 7.10 -0.49
N ILE A 64 9.60 7.30 -1.77
CA ILE A 64 8.65 7.37 -2.88
C ILE A 64 8.22 5.99 -3.41
N THR A 65 9.03 4.95 -3.22
CA THR A 65 8.74 3.59 -3.70
C THR A 65 8.13 2.69 -2.62
N GLY A 66 8.21 3.09 -1.35
CA GLY A 66 7.79 2.27 -0.21
C GLY A 66 8.49 0.91 -0.14
N GLY A 67 9.65 0.74 -0.81
CA GLY A 67 10.35 -0.55 -0.91
C GLY A 67 9.68 -1.57 -1.83
N VAL A 68 8.68 -1.17 -2.62
CA VAL A 68 8.00 -2.07 -3.57
C VAL A 68 8.95 -2.44 -4.69
N ALA A 69 9.27 -3.74 -4.83
CA ALA A 69 10.26 -4.25 -5.79
C ALA A 69 10.01 -3.77 -7.23
N LYS A 70 8.74 -3.73 -7.64
CA LYS A 70 8.35 -3.26 -8.97
C LYS A 70 8.71 -1.81 -9.20
N TYR A 71 8.42 -0.92 -8.22
CA TYR A 71 8.73 0.51 -8.34
C TYR A 71 10.23 0.77 -8.28
N LEU A 72 10.94 0.06 -7.40
CA LEU A 72 12.40 0.12 -7.33
C LEU A 72 13.04 -0.27 -8.67
N SER A 73 12.55 -1.31 -9.33
CA SER A 73 13.06 -1.76 -10.63
C SER A 73 12.85 -0.77 -11.78
N MET A 74 12.00 0.24 -11.59
CA MET A 74 11.74 1.29 -12.57
C MET A 74 12.66 2.51 -12.42
N ILE A 75 13.34 2.63 -11.29
CA ILE A 75 14.35 3.68 -11.10
C ILE A 75 15.50 3.42 -12.05
N ASP A 76 15.84 4.42 -12.85
CA ASP A 76 16.99 4.39 -13.75
C ASP A 76 18.21 4.94 -12.99
N PRO A 77 19.19 4.09 -12.61
CA PRO A 77 20.33 4.54 -11.83
C PRO A 77 21.28 5.46 -12.59
N ALA A 78 21.15 5.55 -13.91
CA ALA A 78 21.93 6.48 -14.73
C ALA A 78 21.37 7.91 -14.73
N LYS A 79 20.18 8.13 -14.16
CA LYS A 79 19.52 9.43 -14.05
C LYS A 79 19.59 9.95 -12.62
N SER A 80 19.45 11.25 -12.44
CA SER A 80 19.26 11.84 -11.12
C SER A 80 17.94 11.37 -10.47
N MET A 81 17.83 11.53 -9.16
CA MET A 81 16.58 11.21 -8.44
C MET A 81 15.43 12.07 -8.93
N ASP A 82 15.66 13.38 -9.15
CA ASP A 82 14.65 14.30 -9.68
C ASP A 82 14.12 13.90 -11.06
N GLU A 83 15.03 13.50 -11.98
CA GLU A 83 14.63 13.01 -13.30
C GLU A 83 13.78 11.75 -13.23
N ASN A 84 14.10 10.83 -12.30
CA ASN A 84 13.30 9.65 -12.06
C ASN A 84 11.92 9.99 -11.49
N ILE A 85 11.85 10.92 -10.54
CA ILE A 85 10.59 11.40 -9.95
C ILE A 85 9.70 12.00 -11.03
N ILE A 86 10.24 12.94 -11.83
CA ILE A 86 9.47 13.57 -12.91
C ILE A 86 8.98 12.52 -13.90
N ARG A 87 9.85 11.62 -14.33
CA ARG A 87 9.53 10.59 -15.33
C ARG A 87 8.46 9.61 -14.87
N LEU A 88 8.51 9.19 -13.61
CA LEU A 88 7.64 8.13 -13.12
C LEU A 88 6.32 8.66 -12.54
N PHE A 89 6.33 9.81 -11.85
CA PHE A 89 5.21 10.26 -11.04
C PHE A 89 4.50 11.51 -11.59
N PHE A 90 5.20 12.37 -12.35
CA PHE A 90 4.62 13.66 -12.77
C PHE A 90 4.27 13.75 -14.25
N ARG A 91 4.84 12.90 -15.08
CA ARG A 91 4.43 12.83 -16.49
C ARG A 91 3.14 12.02 -16.61
N THR A 92 2.22 12.47 -17.47
CA THR A 92 0.94 11.76 -17.72
C THR A 92 1.11 10.37 -18.33
N ASP A 93 2.25 10.11 -18.99
CA ASP A 93 2.66 8.80 -19.49
C ASP A 93 3.56 8.04 -18.51
N GLY A 94 3.80 8.59 -17.31
CA GLY A 94 4.59 7.98 -16.25
C GLY A 94 3.87 6.79 -15.64
N TYR A 95 4.59 5.68 -15.44
CA TYR A 95 3.98 4.45 -14.94
C TYR A 95 3.29 4.60 -13.57
N LEU A 96 3.82 5.46 -12.70
CA LEU A 96 3.31 5.67 -11.34
C LEU A 96 2.38 6.89 -11.24
N TYR A 97 2.07 7.56 -12.36
CA TYR A 97 1.22 8.75 -12.38
C TYR A 97 -0.19 8.46 -11.80
N ASP A 98 -0.81 7.37 -12.24
CA ASP A 98 -2.14 6.95 -11.79
C ASP A 98 -2.10 5.77 -10.80
N GLU A 99 -0.93 5.42 -10.26
CA GLU A 99 -0.76 4.17 -9.51
C GLU A 99 -1.61 4.10 -8.25
N THR A 100 -1.73 5.21 -7.51
CA THR A 100 -2.61 5.26 -6.32
C THR A 100 -4.06 4.91 -6.71
N ARG A 101 -4.56 5.48 -7.79
CA ARG A 101 -5.90 5.20 -8.29
C ARG A 101 -6.04 3.75 -8.74
N ASN A 102 -5.03 3.22 -9.43
CA ASN A 102 -5.02 1.84 -9.89
C ASN A 102 -5.06 0.85 -8.72
N LEU A 103 -4.25 1.08 -7.68
CA LEU A 103 -4.25 0.28 -6.46
C LEU A 103 -5.61 0.32 -5.76
N LEU A 104 -6.20 1.50 -5.60
CA LEU A 104 -7.51 1.64 -4.98
C LEU A 104 -8.59 0.92 -5.80
N THR A 105 -8.56 1.00 -7.12
CA THR A 105 -9.53 0.33 -8.01
C THR A 105 -9.43 -1.19 -7.93
N GLN A 106 -8.25 -1.76 -7.67
CA GLN A 106 -8.09 -3.20 -7.48
C GLN A 106 -8.75 -3.72 -6.19
N GLU A 107 -8.74 -2.90 -5.14
CA GLU A 107 -9.19 -3.32 -3.81
C GLU A 107 -10.60 -2.83 -3.45
N PHE A 108 -11.09 -1.77 -4.09
CA PHE A 108 -12.36 -1.12 -3.75
C PHE A 108 -13.26 -0.99 -4.97
N ALA A 109 -14.56 -1.27 -4.78
CA ALA A 109 -15.57 -1.12 -5.83
C ALA A 109 -15.94 0.36 -6.07
N ASP A 110 -15.96 1.18 -5.01
CA ASP A 110 -16.13 2.63 -5.08
C ASP A 110 -14.88 3.29 -4.51
N VAL A 111 -14.19 3.98 -5.39
CA VAL A 111 -12.91 4.62 -5.07
C VAL A 111 -13.05 6.08 -4.67
N SER A 112 -14.20 6.72 -4.86
CA SER A 112 -14.30 8.18 -4.69
C SER A 112 -14.10 8.60 -3.23
N VAL A 113 -14.86 8.01 -2.30
CA VAL A 113 -14.73 8.28 -0.86
C VAL A 113 -13.34 7.86 -0.34
N VAL A 114 -12.86 6.71 -0.82
CA VAL A 114 -11.57 6.16 -0.39
C VAL A 114 -10.42 7.05 -0.86
N ASN A 115 -10.45 7.54 -2.10
CA ASN A 115 -9.45 8.48 -2.61
C ASN A 115 -9.43 9.78 -1.80
N ASN A 116 -10.60 10.35 -1.51
CA ASN A 116 -10.70 11.56 -0.68
C ASN A 116 -10.12 11.33 0.73
N ILE A 117 -10.30 10.15 1.32
CA ILE A 117 -9.71 9.79 2.61
C ILE A 117 -8.19 9.77 2.51
N VAL A 118 -7.63 9.10 1.50
CA VAL A 118 -6.17 9.01 1.29
C VAL A 118 -5.58 10.39 1.06
N GLU A 119 -6.21 11.24 0.25
CA GLU A 119 -5.77 12.63 0.04
C GLU A 119 -5.80 13.46 1.33
N GLN A 120 -6.82 13.27 2.18
CA GLN A 120 -6.88 13.97 3.46
C GLN A 120 -5.76 13.51 4.42
N ILE A 121 -5.45 12.22 4.46
CA ILE A 121 -4.35 11.69 5.26
C ILE A 121 -3.01 12.25 4.74
N ALA A 122 -2.78 12.22 3.44
CA ALA A 122 -1.59 12.77 2.80
C ALA A 122 -1.41 14.28 3.06
N SER A 123 -2.53 15.01 3.22
CA SER A 123 -2.55 16.44 3.56
C SER A 123 -2.47 16.71 5.07
N GLY A 124 -2.20 15.69 5.91
CA GLY A 124 -2.06 15.81 7.37
C GLY A 124 -3.36 15.69 8.16
N GLY A 125 -4.50 15.40 7.51
CA GLY A 125 -5.76 15.10 8.19
C GLY A 125 -5.76 13.67 8.73
N ASN A 126 -5.31 13.46 9.95
CA ASN A 126 -4.96 12.14 10.46
C ASN A 126 -5.91 11.58 11.54
N THR A 127 -7.00 12.26 11.87
CA THR A 127 -8.02 11.74 12.82
C THR A 127 -9.35 11.48 12.12
N LEU A 128 -10.13 10.52 12.65
CA LEU A 128 -11.44 10.18 12.07
C LEU A 128 -12.33 11.42 11.89
N ASN A 129 -12.46 12.25 12.95
CA ASN A 129 -13.31 13.43 12.90
C ASN A 129 -12.82 14.47 11.89
N THR A 130 -11.50 14.67 11.79
CA THR A 130 -10.90 15.61 10.82
C THR A 130 -11.16 15.14 9.40
N ILE A 131 -10.95 13.85 9.12
CA ILE A 131 -11.18 13.26 7.79
C ILE A 131 -12.66 13.38 7.44
N ALA A 132 -13.55 12.86 8.30
CA ALA A 132 -15.01 12.87 8.05
C ALA A 132 -15.55 14.29 7.82
N GLY A 133 -15.14 15.24 8.66
CA GLY A 133 -15.57 16.65 8.53
C GLY A 133 -15.09 17.30 7.24
N LYS A 134 -13.87 17.03 6.79
CA LYS A 134 -13.31 17.61 5.57
C LYS A 134 -13.92 17.05 4.28
N ILE A 135 -14.21 15.73 4.25
CA ILE A 135 -14.79 15.11 3.07
C ILE A 135 -16.32 15.14 3.06
N GLY A 136 -16.97 15.62 4.15
CA GLY A 136 -18.42 15.73 4.24
C GLY A 136 -19.14 14.39 4.42
N GLU A 137 -18.47 13.37 4.90
CA GLU A 137 -19.02 12.03 5.07
C GLU A 137 -19.29 11.68 6.55
N LYS A 138 -20.19 10.73 6.77
CA LYS A 138 -20.47 10.23 8.12
C LYS A 138 -19.27 9.47 8.68
N GLU A 139 -18.97 9.66 9.97
CA GLU A 139 -17.86 8.97 10.64
C GLU A 139 -17.89 7.44 10.46
N GLN A 140 -19.07 6.82 10.42
CA GLN A 140 -19.22 5.38 10.21
C GLN A 140 -18.75 4.94 8.82
N THR A 141 -19.08 5.71 7.77
CA THR A 141 -18.63 5.45 6.39
C THR A 141 -17.11 5.55 6.29
N VAL A 142 -16.56 6.63 6.89
CA VAL A 142 -15.11 6.87 6.92
C VAL A 142 -14.40 5.76 7.69
N LEU A 143 -14.90 5.38 8.86
CA LEU A 143 -14.32 4.32 9.69
C LEU A 143 -14.28 2.98 8.96
N TYR A 144 -15.36 2.61 8.28
CA TYR A 144 -15.41 1.40 7.46
C TYR A 144 -14.34 1.41 6.36
N SER A 145 -14.20 2.54 5.67
CA SER A 145 -13.21 2.71 4.60
C SER A 145 -11.78 2.69 5.15
N LEU A 146 -11.55 3.32 6.31
CA LEU A 146 -10.25 3.30 7.00
C LEU A 146 -9.87 1.87 7.43
N ASP A 147 -10.79 1.11 8.03
CA ASP A 147 -10.52 -0.27 8.44
C ASP A 147 -10.18 -1.15 7.23
N LYS A 148 -10.82 -0.91 6.11
CA LYS A 148 -10.52 -1.62 4.85
C LYS A 148 -9.15 -1.21 4.28
N LEU A 149 -8.81 0.09 4.27
CA LEU A 149 -7.49 0.60 3.87
C LEU A 149 -6.37 0.01 4.74
N ILE A 150 -6.62 -0.13 6.04
CA ILE A 150 -5.68 -0.79 6.98
C ILE A 150 -5.54 -2.27 6.61
N SER A 151 -6.64 -2.97 6.34
CA SER A 151 -6.62 -4.41 6.03
C SER A 151 -5.81 -4.74 4.78
N VAL A 152 -5.78 -3.81 3.80
CA VAL A 152 -4.98 -3.96 2.57
C VAL A 152 -3.58 -3.33 2.68
N GLY A 153 -3.23 -2.79 3.85
CA GLY A 153 -1.89 -2.26 4.13
C GLY A 153 -1.57 -0.91 3.47
N LEU A 154 -2.59 -0.15 3.04
CA LEU A 154 -2.38 1.17 2.43
C LEU A 154 -2.22 2.30 3.45
N ILE A 155 -2.75 2.12 4.65
CA ILE A 155 -2.59 3.05 5.77
C ILE A 155 -2.34 2.26 7.06
N GLU A 156 -1.79 2.95 8.05
CA GLU A 156 -1.59 2.42 9.40
C GLU A 156 -2.42 3.17 10.42
N LYS A 157 -2.86 2.44 11.45
CA LYS A 157 -3.55 3.00 12.60
C LYS A 157 -2.57 3.12 13.77
N LYS A 158 -2.23 4.35 14.14
CA LYS A 158 -1.34 4.65 15.27
C LYS A 158 -2.13 5.08 16.49
N LYS A 159 -1.82 4.49 17.64
CA LYS A 159 -2.40 4.84 18.93
C LYS A 159 -1.38 5.56 19.77
N CYS A 160 -1.86 6.45 20.64
CA CYS A 160 -1.00 7.08 21.64
C CYS A 160 -0.51 6.03 22.66
N ILE A 161 0.80 5.90 22.82
CA ILE A 161 1.44 4.90 23.71
C ILE A 161 1.00 5.10 25.17
N THR A 162 0.81 6.36 25.60
CA THR A 162 0.44 6.69 26.98
C THR A 162 -1.06 6.65 27.24
N ASP A 163 -1.89 6.52 26.20
CA ASP A 163 -3.36 6.59 26.32
C ASP A 163 -4.04 5.80 25.20
N GLU A 164 -3.72 4.50 25.11
CA GLU A 164 -4.20 3.62 24.05
C GLU A 164 -5.73 3.48 23.98
N LYS A 165 -6.42 3.72 25.09
CA LYS A 165 -7.90 3.63 25.17
C LYS A 165 -8.59 4.87 24.59
N ASN A 166 -7.86 5.96 24.41
CA ASN A 166 -8.42 7.21 23.92
C ASN A 166 -8.55 7.21 22.40
N LYS A 167 -9.71 6.86 21.91
CA LYS A 167 -10.01 6.80 20.46
C LYS A 167 -9.81 8.16 19.77
N LYS A 168 -9.94 9.29 20.49
CA LYS A 168 -9.73 10.64 19.93
C LYS A 168 -8.28 10.93 19.59
N LYS A 169 -7.32 10.22 20.23
CA LYS A 169 -5.88 10.32 19.94
C LYS A 169 -5.39 9.28 18.92
N THR A 170 -6.28 8.51 18.37
CA THR A 170 -5.94 7.58 17.28
C THR A 170 -5.67 8.38 16.00
N GLN A 171 -4.55 8.07 15.34
CA GLN A 171 -4.15 8.66 14.07
C GLN A 171 -4.09 7.60 12.98
N TYR A 172 -4.36 8.04 11.77
CA TYR A 172 -4.24 7.26 10.55
C TYR A 172 -3.13 7.89 9.70
N VAL A 173 -2.20 7.07 9.24
CA VAL A 173 -1.02 7.50 8.46
C VAL A 173 -0.79 6.57 7.28
#